data_f758fbec1f8829db2a231ff0b63f6e1c
#
_entry.id   f758fbec1f8829db2a231ff0b63f6e1c
#
_cell.length_a   1.000
_cell.length_b   1.000
_cell.length_c   1.000
_cell.angle_alpha   90.00
_cell.angle_beta   90.00
_cell.angle_gamma   90.00
#
_symmetry.space_group_name_H-M   'P 1'
#
loop_
_entity.id
_entity.type
_entity.pdbx_description
1 polymer ?
#
loop_
_entity_poly.entity_id
_entity_poly.type
_entity_poly.pdbx_seq_one_letter_code
_entity_poly.pdbx_strand_id
1 'polypeptide(L)'
;DTKVQFPMNIPTEYVAVTTRGMGSSEFLDTLTNHSDGEVGNQNGFDAPQHTEFLNKGMMVVQNSRWGEVTRRIFEGMACGKMVLCDRLHENKKLHELFIDGEDIVYYDDIVDCINKMNKYHDDAVERERIAKNGYNKVLENHTQKQRVEFILKKYEKHIFN
;
A
#
# COMPACT_ATOMS: atom_id res chain seq x y z
N ASP A 1 -7.56 12.48 23.58
CA ASP A 1 -8.25 11.74 22.50
C ASP A 1 -8.20 12.52 21.20
N THR A 2 -7.05 12.53 20.56
CA THR A 2 -6.95 13.00 19.17
C THR A 2 -7.50 11.86 18.30
N LYS A 3 -8.78 11.94 17.92
CA LYS A 3 -9.33 11.14 16.83
C LYS A 3 -8.48 11.45 15.60
N VAL A 4 -7.66 10.50 15.20
CA VAL A 4 -6.94 10.58 13.92
C VAL A 4 -8.01 10.63 12.83
N GLN A 5 -8.14 11.78 12.21
CA GLN A 5 -9.12 12.00 11.15
C GLN A 5 -8.58 11.30 9.90
N PHE A 6 -9.39 10.42 9.28
CA PHE A 6 -9.05 9.82 7.99
C PHE A 6 -8.73 10.96 7.00
N PRO A 7 -7.56 10.92 6.33
CA PRO A 7 -7.19 11.99 5.41
C PRO A 7 -8.26 12.14 4.34
N MET A 8 -8.96 13.26 4.37
CA MET A 8 -10.00 13.56 3.38
C MET A 8 -9.36 13.82 2.03
N ASN A 9 -9.97 13.28 1.00
CA ASN A 9 -9.56 13.34 -0.40
C ASN A 9 -8.97 14.69 -0.82
N ILE A 10 -7.73 14.66 -1.24
CA ILE A 10 -7.26 15.62 -2.23
C ILE A 10 -7.61 15.00 -3.59
N PRO A 11 -8.45 15.64 -4.41
CA PRO A 11 -8.75 15.13 -5.74
C PRO A 11 -7.45 15.18 -6.55
N THR A 12 -6.85 14.04 -6.76
CA THR A 12 -5.64 13.93 -7.56
C THR A 12 -5.82 12.75 -8.52
N GLU A 13 -5.69 13.04 -9.80
CA GLU A 13 -5.61 12.06 -10.87
C GLU A 13 -4.27 11.28 -10.86
N TYR A 14 -3.60 11.29 -9.72
CA TYR A 14 -2.23 10.85 -9.54
C TYR A 14 -2.16 9.49 -8.84
N VAL A 15 -1.38 8.58 -9.38
CA VAL A 15 -1.10 7.27 -8.79
C VAL A 15 0.33 7.21 -8.28
N ALA A 16 0.50 6.99 -6.99
CA ALA A 16 1.83 6.84 -6.38
C ALA A 16 2.35 5.41 -6.58
N VAL A 17 3.38 5.25 -7.38
CA VAL A 17 4.03 3.94 -7.60
C VAL A 17 5.23 3.78 -6.70
N THR A 18 5.24 2.73 -5.90
CA THR A 18 6.33 2.40 -4.99
C THR A 18 7.03 1.11 -5.43
N THR A 19 7.92 1.21 -6.38
CA THR A 19 8.73 0.08 -6.85
C THR A 19 10.23 0.41 -6.81
N ARG A 20 11.08 -0.60 -6.61
CA ARG A 20 12.54 -0.48 -6.68
C ARG A 20 13.16 -1.73 -7.29
N GLY A 21 14.15 -1.55 -8.16
CA GLY A 21 15.01 -2.62 -8.62
C GLY A 21 15.00 -2.86 -10.12
N MET A 22 15.65 -3.96 -10.57
CA MET A 22 15.66 -4.37 -11.97
C MET A 22 14.22 -4.69 -12.42
N GLY A 23 13.83 -4.19 -13.60
CA GLY A 23 12.45 -4.29 -14.10
C GLY A 23 11.49 -3.20 -13.59
N SER A 24 11.91 -2.37 -12.61
CA SER A 24 11.05 -1.28 -12.11
C SER A 24 10.80 -0.19 -13.14
N SER A 25 11.75 0.08 -14.05
CA SER A 25 11.56 1.03 -15.15
C SER A 25 10.55 0.50 -16.16
N GLU A 26 10.69 -0.76 -16.59
CA GLU A 26 9.76 -1.39 -17.53
C GLU A 26 8.34 -1.47 -16.96
N PHE A 27 8.21 -1.85 -15.69
CA PHE A 27 6.92 -1.85 -14.99
C PHE A 27 6.31 -0.44 -14.94
N LEU A 28 7.11 0.56 -14.57
CA LEU A 28 6.67 1.95 -14.50
C LEU A 28 6.30 2.51 -15.87
N ASP A 29 7.12 2.25 -16.90
CA ASP A 29 6.88 2.71 -18.27
C ASP A 29 5.59 2.07 -18.81
N THR A 30 5.36 0.78 -18.51
CA THR A 30 4.13 0.08 -18.89
C THR A 30 2.91 0.69 -18.19
N LEU A 31 2.98 0.97 -16.90
CA LEU A 31 1.90 1.64 -16.17
C LEU A 31 1.62 3.02 -16.74
N THR A 32 2.66 3.83 -16.98
CA THR A 32 2.51 5.20 -17.51
C THR A 32 1.87 5.22 -18.89
N ASN A 33 2.21 4.25 -19.74
CA ASN A 33 1.72 4.19 -21.11
C ASN A 33 0.30 3.61 -21.24
N HIS A 34 -0.23 2.93 -20.22
CA HIS A 34 -1.49 2.19 -20.30
C HIS A 34 -2.48 2.54 -19.18
N SER A 35 -2.15 3.47 -18.30
CA SER A 35 -3.08 3.96 -17.27
C SER A 35 -3.74 5.26 -17.71
N ASP A 36 -4.99 5.46 -17.28
CA ASP A 36 -5.75 6.68 -17.55
C ASP A 36 -5.36 7.83 -16.60
N GLY A 37 -4.55 7.57 -15.59
CA GLY A 37 -4.09 8.55 -14.61
C GLY A 37 -2.61 8.90 -14.71
N GLU A 38 -2.21 9.98 -14.06
CA GLU A 38 -0.80 10.36 -13.91
C GLU A 38 -0.09 9.37 -12.97
N VAL A 39 1.04 8.82 -13.41
CA VAL A 39 1.86 7.87 -12.65
C VAL A 39 3.12 8.56 -12.15
N GLY A 40 3.27 8.67 -10.84
CA GLY A 40 4.46 9.19 -10.21
C GLY A 40 5.30 8.10 -9.54
N ASN A 41 6.61 8.21 -9.64
CA ASN A 41 7.56 7.29 -9.03
C ASN A 41 8.42 7.98 -7.97
N GLN A 42 8.77 7.21 -6.94
CA GLN A 42 9.60 7.66 -5.84
C GLN A 42 11.03 7.14 -5.99
N ASN A 43 12.00 8.07 -6.10
CA ASN A 43 13.41 7.76 -5.99
C ASN A 43 14.10 8.76 -5.05
N GLY A 44 14.78 8.25 -4.02
CA GLY A 44 15.66 9.05 -3.16
C GLY A 44 14.98 10.01 -2.17
N PHE A 45 13.66 9.88 -1.94
CA PHE A 45 12.95 10.73 -0.97
C PHE A 45 13.36 10.41 0.47
N ASP A 46 13.45 11.45 1.30
CA ASP A 46 13.45 11.30 2.75
C ASP A 46 12.03 10.99 3.28
N ALA A 47 11.87 10.76 4.59
CA ALA A 47 10.59 10.35 5.15
C ALA A 47 9.46 11.39 4.97
N PRO A 48 9.67 12.71 5.17
CA PRO A 48 8.67 13.72 4.87
C PRO A 48 8.27 13.77 3.41
N GLN A 49 9.24 13.76 2.49
CA GLN A 49 9.00 13.76 1.04
C GLN A 49 8.21 12.52 0.60
N HIS A 50 8.53 11.36 1.20
CA HIS A 50 7.80 10.12 0.94
C HIS A 50 6.33 10.21 1.35
N THR A 51 6.06 10.76 2.53
CA THR A 51 4.70 10.95 3.02
C THR A 51 3.93 11.94 2.14
N GLU A 52 4.56 13.04 1.74
CA GLU A 52 3.96 14.02 0.82
C GLU A 52 3.63 13.37 -0.52
N PHE A 53 4.56 12.58 -1.08
CA PHE A 53 4.36 11.85 -2.32
C PHE A 53 3.17 10.88 -2.23
N LEU A 54 3.07 10.08 -1.17
CA LEU A 54 1.94 9.17 -0.96
C LEU A 54 0.62 9.93 -0.82
N ASN A 55 0.65 11.08 -0.14
CA ASN A 55 -0.56 11.91 0.04
C ASN A 55 -1.05 12.56 -1.24
N LYS A 56 -0.19 12.83 -2.21
CA LYS A 56 -0.59 13.33 -3.54
C LYS A 56 -1.31 12.28 -4.38
N GLY A 57 -0.99 10.99 -4.18
CA GLY A 57 -1.62 9.91 -4.94
C GLY A 57 -3.06 9.62 -4.49
N MET A 58 -3.94 9.28 -5.42
CA MET A 58 -5.28 8.77 -5.11
C MET A 58 -5.22 7.30 -4.67
N MET A 59 -4.25 6.55 -5.15
CA MET A 59 -3.97 5.17 -4.77
C MET A 59 -2.46 4.91 -4.81
N VAL A 60 -2.02 3.84 -4.18
CA VAL A 60 -0.61 3.40 -4.15
C VAL A 60 -0.50 2.06 -4.84
N VAL A 61 0.36 1.97 -5.84
CA VAL A 61 0.73 0.70 -6.47
C VAL A 61 2.06 0.23 -5.89
N GLN A 62 2.04 -0.92 -5.23
CA GLN A 62 3.22 -1.58 -4.69
C GLN A 62 3.58 -2.77 -5.58
N ASN A 63 4.82 -2.78 -6.05
CA ASN A 63 5.42 -3.93 -6.71
C ASN A 63 6.66 -4.37 -5.92
N SER A 64 6.65 -5.58 -5.39
CA SER A 64 7.75 -6.12 -4.60
C SER A 64 8.91 -6.56 -5.51
N ARG A 65 10.14 -6.29 -5.08
CA ARG A 65 11.34 -6.67 -5.86
C ARG A 65 11.62 -8.17 -5.82
N TRP A 66 11.40 -8.77 -4.64
CA TRP A 66 11.76 -10.16 -4.34
C TRP A 66 10.58 -10.95 -3.76
N GLY A 67 9.34 -10.48 -4.00
CA GLY A 67 8.16 -11.07 -3.41
C GLY A 67 8.12 -10.93 -1.88
N GLU A 68 8.65 -9.83 -1.34
CA GLU A 68 8.67 -9.53 0.09
C GLU A 68 7.51 -8.62 0.51
N VAL A 69 7.05 -8.78 1.75
CA VAL A 69 6.14 -7.83 2.38
C VAL A 69 6.92 -6.57 2.72
N THR A 70 6.62 -5.48 2.03
CA THR A 70 7.34 -4.21 2.21
C THR A 70 6.64 -3.30 3.20
N ARG A 71 7.42 -2.42 3.84
CA ARG A 71 6.91 -1.37 4.72
C ARG A 71 5.94 -0.42 4.02
N ARG A 72 6.12 -0.20 2.72
CA ARG A 72 5.32 0.73 1.90
C ARG A 72 3.85 0.37 1.79
N ILE A 73 3.49 -0.91 1.92
CA ILE A 73 2.10 -1.36 1.99
C ILE A 73 1.43 -0.69 3.19
N PHE A 74 2.06 -0.77 4.36
CA PHE A 74 1.54 -0.19 5.60
C PHE A 74 1.57 1.34 5.58
N GLU A 75 2.61 1.94 5.00
CA GLU A 75 2.76 3.40 4.85
C GLU A 75 1.68 3.97 3.93
N GLY A 76 1.40 3.33 2.79
CA GLY A 76 0.33 3.73 1.88
C GLY A 76 -1.04 3.69 2.55
N MET A 77 -1.35 2.60 3.25
CA MET A 77 -2.59 2.48 4.03
C MET A 77 -2.66 3.50 5.17
N ALA A 78 -1.55 3.76 5.88
CA ALA A 78 -1.49 4.76 6.94
C ALA A 78 -1.68 6.20 6.42
N CYS A 79 -1.38 6.46 5.15
CA CYS A 79 -1.72 7.70 4.45
C CYS A 79 -3.18 7.73 3.97
N GLY A 80 -4.00 6.72 4.30
CA GLY A 80 -5.39 6.64 3.88
C GLY A 80 -5.57 6.37 2.39
N LYS A 81 -4.63 5.68 1.76
CA LYS A 81 -4.71 5.34 0.34
C LYS A 81 -5.08 3.87 0.15
N MET A 82 -5.88 3.60 -0.88
CA MET A 82 -6.05 2.24 -1.36
C MET A 82 -4.71 1.74 -1.92
N VAL A 83 -4.32 0.54 -1.52
CA VAL A 83 -3.08 -0.08 -1.97
C VAL A 83 -3.39 -1.22 -2.93
N LEU A 84 -2.85 -1.12 -4.16
CA LEU A 84 -2.74 -2.23 -5.08
C LEU A 84 -1.36 -2.89 -4.86
N CYS A 85 -1.35 -4.17 -4.57
CA CYS A 85 -0.13 -4.91 -4.27
C CYS A 85 -0.03 -6.15 -5.16
N ASP A 86 1.16 -6.43 -5.67
CA ASP A 86 1.44 -7.72 -6.30
C ASP A 86 1.09 -8.87 -5.36
N ARG A 87 0.45 -9.93 -5.89
CA ARG A 87 0.06 -11.10 -5.11
C ARG A 87 1.30 -11.88 -4.71
N LEU A 88 1.66 -11.75 -3.44
CA LEU A 88 2.81 -12.46 -2.89
C LEU A 88 2.49 -13.94 -2.68
N HIS A 89 3.54 -14.77 -2.69
CA HIS A 89 3.42 -16.17 -2.36
C HIS A 89 2.82 -16.36 -0.95
N GLU A 90 1.99 -17.37 -0.75
CA GLU A 90 1.26 -17.62 0.50
C GLU A 90 2.15 -17.70 1.74
N ASN A 91 3.40 -18.20 1.61
CA ASN A 91 4.34 -18.23 2.73
C ASN A 91 4.73 -16.85 3.30
N LYS A 92 4.43 -15.76 2.58
CA LYS A 92 4.63 -14.38 3.06
C LYS A 92 3.52 -13.91 3.98
N LYS A 93 2.39 -14.62 4.00
CA LYS A 93 1.26 -14.40 4.92
C LYS A 93 0.62 -12.99 4.85
N LEU A 94 0.80 -12.28 3.74
CA LEU A 94 0.17 -10.98 3.57
C LEU A 94 -1.36 -11.08 3.51
N HIS A 95 -1.87 -12.14 2.87
CA HIS A 95 -3.29 -12.46 2.80
C HIS A 95 -3.93 -12.80 4.17
N GLU A 96 -3.13 -13.20 5.16
CA GLU A 96 -3.60 -13.38 6.54
C GLU A 96 -3.77 -12.03 7.26
N LEU A 97 -3.07 -10.98 6.80
CA LEU A 97 -3.13 -9.65 7.37
C LEU A 97 -4.20 -8.78 6.71
N PHE A 98 -4.35 -8.88 5.39
CA PHE A 98 -5.24 -8.02 4.60
C PHE A 98 -6.05 -8.84 3.60
N ILE A 99 -7.35 -8.60 3.56
CA ILE A 99 -8.31 -9.31 2.72
C ILE A 99 -8.47 -8.58 1.39
N ASP A 100 -8.33 -9.33 0.27
CA ASP A 100 -8.49 -8.81 -1.10
C ASP A 100 -9.88 -8.20 -1.31
N GLY A 101 -9.93 -7.00 -1.88
CA GLY A 101 -11.16 -6.26 -2.11
C GLY A 101 -11.79 -5.64 -0.85
N GLU A 102 -11.26 -5.93 0.35
CA GLU A 102 -11.76 -5.36 1.60
C GLU A 102 -10.81 -4.30 2.18
N ASP A 103 -9.55 -4.66 2.39
CA ASP A 103 -8.53 -3.82 3.02
C ASP A 103 -7.41 -3.43 2.05
N ILE A 104 -7.22 -4.23 1.02
CA ILE A 104 -6.17 -4.15 0.00
C ILE A 104 -6.74 -4.67 -1.32
N VAL A 105 -6.08 -4.35 -2.43
CA VAL A 105 -6.36 -4.97 -3.73
C VAL A 105 -5.11 -5.67 -4.22
N TYR A 106 -5.19 -6.98 -4.47
CA TYR A 106 -4.08 -7.73 -5.07
C TYR A 106 -4.20 -7.76 -6.58
N TYR A 107 -3.06 -7.76 -7.28
CA TYR A 107 -2.98 -8.01 -8.71
C TYR A 107 -1.99 -9.14 -9.01
N ASP A 108 -2.24 -9.88 -10.07
CA ASP A 108 -1.48 -11.08 -10.42
C ASP A 108 -0.39 -10.80 -11.45
N ASP A 109 -0.63 -9.84 -12.35
CA ASP A 109 0.32 -9.39 -13.36
C ASP A 109 0.11 -7.91 -13.72
N ILE A 110 0.93 -7.40 -14.63
CA ILE A 110 0.88 -5.99 -15.03
C ILE A 110 -0.43 -5.62 -15.73
N VAL A 111 -1.03 -6.52 -16.48
CA VAL A 111 -2.30 -6.27 -17.18
C VAL A 111 -3.44 -6.18 -16.17
N ASP A 112 -3.47 -7.08 -15.20
CA ASP A 112 -4.43 -7.06 -14.10
C ASP A 112 -4.26 -5.80 -13.23
N CYS A 113 -2.99 -5.39 -12.97
CA CYS A 113 -2.70 -4.15 -12.28
C CYS A 113 -3.32 -2.93 -12.99
N ILE A 114 -3.08 -2.78 -14.29
CA ILE A 114 -3.63 -1.67 -15.11
C ILE A 114 -5.16 -1.69 -15.10
N ASN A 115 -5.78 -2.84 -15.30
CA ASN A 115 -7.22 -2.98 -15.29
C ASN A 115 -7.83 -2.57 -13.93
N LYS A 116 -7.19 -2.96 -12.84
CA LYS A 116 -7.61 -2.58 -11.48
C LYS A 116 -7.36 -1.10 -11.21
N MET A 117 -6.24 -0.54 -11.67
CA MET A 117 -5.99 0.90 -11.57
C MET A 117 -7.11 1.69 -12.23
N ASN A 118 -7.44 1.39 -13.49
CA ASN A 118 -8.48 2.09 -14.24
C ASN A 118 -9.86 1.89 -13.59
N LYS A 119 -10.19 0.66 -13.18
CA LYS A 119 -11.43 0.38 -12.44
C LYS A 119 -11.58 1.29 -11.22
N TYR A 120 -10.56 1.36 -10.38
CA TYR A 120 -10.63 2.14 -9.12
C TYR A 120 -10.30 3.62 -9.31
N HIS A 121 -9.77 4.02 -10.47
CA HIS A 121 -9.74 5.43 -10.87
C HIS A 121 -11.18 5.94 -11.03
N ASP A 122 -12.03 5.20 -11.73
CA ASP A 122 -13.41 5.58 -12.01
C ASP A 122 -14.35 5.35 -10.82
N ASP A 123 -14.10 4.32 -10.02
CA ASP A 123 -14.92 3.98 -8.84
C ASP A 123 -14.34 4.56 -7.54
N ALA A 124 -14.55 5.87 -7.36
CA ALA A 124 -14.08 6.58 -6.17
C ALA A 124 -14.71 6.05 -4.88
N VAL A 125 -15.97 5.64 -4.92
CA VAL A 125 -16.70 5.16 -3.73
C VAL A 125 -16.07 3.88 -3.19
N GLU A 126 -15.85 2.92 -4.06
CA GLU A 126 -15.26 1.64 -3.66
C GLU A 126 -13.78 1.79 -3.30
N ARG A 127 -13.03 2.62 -4.04
CA ARG A 127 -11.65 2.97 -3.71
C ARG A 127 -11.52 3.53 -2.29
N GLU A 128 -12.37 4.47 -1.92
CA GLU A 128 -12.37 5.10 -0.59
C GLU A 128 -12.79 4.12 0.51
N ARG A 129 -13.74 3.24 0.23
CA ARG A 129 -14.15 2.19 1.17
C ARG A 129 -12.97 1.29 1.52
N ILE A 130 -12.26 0.77 0.51
CA ILE A 130 -11.09 -0.10 0.70
C ILE A 130 -9.96 0.65 1.41
N ALA A 131 -9.68 1.89 0.98
CA ALA A 131 -8.66 2.74 1.60
C ALA A 131 -8.92 2.97 3.09
N LYS A 132 -10.17 3.24 3.46
CA LYS A 132 -10.59 3.45 4.85
C LYS A 132 -10.44 2.17 5.69
N ASN A 133 -10.81 1.02 5.14
CA ASN A 133 -10.65 -0.25 5.83
C ASN A 133 -9.17 -0.58 6.08
N GLY A 134 -8.32 -0.47 5.06
CA GLY A 134 -6.88 -0.67 5.19
C GLY A 134 -6.24 0.28 6.21
N TYR A 135 -6.62 1.57 6.18
CA TYR A 135 -6.18 2.57 7.15
C TYR A 135 -6.52 2.16 8.60
N ASN A 136 -7.78 1.84 8.88
CA ASN A 136 -8.23 1.45 10.21
C ASN A 136 -7.47 0.21 10.68
N LYS A 137 -7.34 -0.80 9.83
CA LYS A 137 -6.66 -2.05 10.16
C LYS A 137 -5.18 -1.86 10.48
N VAL A 138 -4.48 -0.98 9.77
CA VAL A 138 -3.07 -0.65 10.06
C VAL A 138 -2.95 0.08 11.39
N LEU A 139 -3.80 1.05 11.68
CA LEU A 139 -3.75 1.80 12.94
C LEU A 139 -4.12 0.93 14.15
N GLU A 140 -5.06 0.01 13.99
CA GLU A 140 -5.51 -0.87 15.07
C GLU A 140 -4.52 -1.99 15.39
N ASN A 141 -3.77 -2.49 14.38
CA ASN A 141 -3.04 -3.76 14.54
C ASN A 141 -1.56 -3.72 14.11
N HIS A 142 -1.13 -2.71 13.33
CA HIS A 142 0.14 -2.78 12.61
C HIS A 142 1.05 -1.57 12.79
N THR A 143 0.82 -0.73 13.81
CA THR A 143 1.73 0.37 14.14
C THR A 143 3.09 -0.16 14.61
N GLN A 144 4.14 0.65 14.51
CA GLN A 144 5.47 0.28 15.01
C GLN A 144 5.44 -0.12 16.49
N LYS A 145 4.68 0.61 17.30
CA LYS A 145 4.51 0.31 18.72
C LYS A 145 3.96 -1.09 18.94
N GLN A 146 2.86 -1.43 18.28
CA GLN A 146 2.23 -2.76 18.39
C GLN A 146 3.15 -3.88 17.89
N ARG A 147 3.96 -3.63 16.86
CA ARG A 147 4.94 -4.59 16.36
C ARG A 147 6.05 -4.84 17.37
N VAL A 148 6.57 -3.80 18.00
CA VAL A 148 7.58 -3.92 19.07
C VAL A 148 7.00 -4.67 20.26
N GLU A 149 5.81 -4.32 20.72
CA GLU A 149 5.11 -5.01 21.83
C GLU A 149 4.90 -6.51 21.53
N PHE A 150 4.50 -6.84 20.29
CA PHE A 150 4.33 -8.23 19.87
C PHE A 150 5.66 -9.01 19.93
N ILE A 151 6.76 -8.41 19.46
CA ILE A 151 8.10 -9.02 19.49
C ILE A 151 8.54 -9.25 20.93
N LEU A 152 8.41 -8.24 21.80
CA LEU A 152 8.77 -8.32 23.20
C LEU A 152 8.00 -9.43 23.93
N LYS A 153 6.68 -9.48 23.76
CA LYS A 153 5.85 -10.54 24.35
C LYS A 153 6.26 -11.95 23.90
N LYS A 154 6.62 -12.11 22.62
CA LYS A 154 7.12 -13.40 22.12
C LYS A 154 8.49 -13.75 22.68
N TYR A 155 9.37 -12.77 22.83
CA TYR A 155 10.71 -12.96 23.39
C TYR A 155 10.66 -13.34 24.87
N GLU A 156 9.87 -12.62 25.66
CA GLU A 156 9.64 -12.93 27.09
C GLU A 156 9.14 -14.37 27.28
N LYS A 157 8.19 -14.80 26.46
CA LYS A 157 7.67 -16.18 26.53
C LYS A 157 8.71 -17.26 26.19
N HIS A 158 9.77 -16.92 25.47
CA HIS A 158 10.84 -17.87 25.13
C HIS A 158 11.97 -17.92 26.16
N ILE A 159 12.14 -16.85 26.94
CA ILE A 159 13.22 -16.79 27.99
C ILE A 159 12.74 -17.35 29.30
N PHE A 160 11.47 -17.19 29.63
CA PHE A 160 10.93 -17.54 30.94
C PHE A 160 10.11 -18.85 30.99
N ASN A 161 10.11 -19.63 29.90
CA ASN A 161 9.63 -21.01 29.81
C ASN A 161 10.76 -21.95 29.38
#